data_6057732fee482965ac71bf9774821472
#
_entry.id   6057732fee482965ac71bf9774821472
#
_cell.length_a   1.000
_cell.length_b   1.000
_cell.length_c   1.000
_cell.angle_alpha   90.00
_cell.angle_beta   90.00
_cell.angle_gamma   90.00
#
_symmetry.space_group_name_H-M   'P 1'
#
loop_
_entity.id
_entity.type
_entity.pdbx_description
1 polymer ?
#
loop_
_entity_poly.entity_id
_entity_poly.type
_entity_poly.pdbx_seq_one_letter_code
_entity_poly.pdbx_strand_id
1 'polypeptide(L)'
;MQKMSQTEEMAKMLAGRARRHVLTPEQVSRAMEEQDFDPAGLDELYAALETRGVQVAEEETELPLLDEEQIGKLEHELSAEGVALDDPVKTYLKEIGRVPLLSAEEEAALARAAQAGDEDARRRLSEANLRLVVSVAKRYAGRGLPFLDLIQEGNLGLMKAAEKFEPDRGFKFSTYATWWIRQSITRAIADQGRTIRIPVHLVESINRVKKTAGELLRRTGREPTAEEIAAQLDMEPARVRELIQLAQDPISLETPVGEEEDAHLEDFIQDDEAGVPADEAGRQLLRRELMNVLKSLTPREERVIALRFGLEDGRARTLEELGREFNVTRERVRQIEANALRKLRHPSRAKRLRDYLDE
;
A
#
# COMPACT_ATOMS: atom_id res chain seq x y z
N MET A 1 -24.34 14.45 1.73
CA MET A 1 -25.00 14.74 0.44
C MET A 1 -24.42 13.99 -0.75
N GLN A 2 -23.07 13.87 -0.90
CA GLN A 2 -22.47 13.09 -2.02
C GLN A 2 -22.74 11.57 -1.97
N LYS A 3 -22.82 10.94 -0.79
CA LYS A 3 -23.07 9.49 -0.66
C LYS A 3 -24.48 9.06 -1.11
N MET A 4 -25.50 9.86 -0.84
CA MET A 4 -26.88 9.55 -1.29
C MET A 4 -27.03 9.59 -2.82
N SER A 5 -26.27 10.41 -3.53
CA SER A 5 -26.26 10.48 -4.99
C SER A 5 -25.68 9.22 -5.63
N GLN A 6 -24.61 8.65 -5.08
CA GLN A 6 -23.95 7.44 -5.61
C GLN A 6 -24.84 6.19 -5.47
N THR A 7 -25.50 6.03 -4.31
CA THR A 7 -26.42 4.92 -4.04
C THR A 7 -27.61 4.96 -4.98
N GLU A 8 -28.19 6.13 -5.21
CA GLU A 8 -29.33 6.32 -6.12
C GLU A 8 -28.97 6.09 -7.59
N GLU A 9 -27.79 6.53 -8.04
CA GLU A 9 -27.29 6.30 -9.40
C GLU A 9 -27.03 4.81 -9.63
N MET A 10 -26.41 4.14 -8.66
CA MET A 10 -26.16 2.71 -8.70
C MET A 10 -27.47 1.92 -8.76
N ALA A 11 -28.43 2.24 -7.88
CA ALA A 11 -29.74 1.59 -7.89
C ALA A 11 -30.49 1.80 -9.22
N LYS A 12 -30.36 2.97 -9.84
CA LYS A 12 -30.95 3.26 -11.14
C LYS A 12 -30.30 2.45 -12.27
N MET A 13 -28.98 2.33 -12.26
CA MET A 13 -28.21 1.55 -13.23
C MET A 13 -28.56 0.05 -13.12
N LEU A 14 -28.58 -0.48 -11.89
CA LEU A 14 -28.91 -1.87 -11.62
C LEU A 14 -30.37 -2.19 -11.99
N ALA A 15 -31.31 -1.30 -11.67
CA ALA A 15 -32.69 -1.46 -12.09
C ALA A 15 -32.86 -1.50 -13.62
N GLY A 16 -32.04 -0.74 -14.36
CA GLY A 16 -32.00 -0.80 -15.83
C GLY A 16 -31.40 -2.09 -16.40
N ARG A 17 -30.52 -2.77 -15.66
CA ARG A 17 -29.92 -4.08 -16.03
C ARG A 17 -30.77 -5.26 -15.59
N ALA A 18 -31.73 -5.08 -14.69
CA ALA A 18 -32.57 -6.15 -14.15
C ALA A 18 -33.47 -6.77 -15.22
N ARG A 19 -33.31 -8.06 -15.47
CA ARG A 19 -34.23 -8.82 -16.33
C ARG A 19 -35.45 -9.25 -15.50
N ARG A 20 -36.67 -8.80 -15.88
CA ARG A 20 -37.92 -9.11 -15.17
C ARG A 20 -37.95 -8.64 -13.71
N HIS A 21 -37.32 -7.52 -13.38
CA HIS A 21 -37.18 -6.98 -12.02
C HIS A 21 -36.47 -7.89 -11.01
N VAL A 22 -35.65 -8.82 -11.50
CA VAL A 22 -34.83 -9.70 -10.66
C VAL A 22 -33.34 -9.51 -11.00
N LEU A 23 -32.52 -9.35 -9.98
CA LEU A 23 -31.05 -9.30 -10.07
C LEU A 23 -30.47 -10.46 -9.28
N THR A 24 -29.40 -11.06 -9.77
CA THR A 24 -28.64 -12.01 -8.97
C THR A 24 -27.65 -11.30 -8.05
N PRO A 25 -27.31 -11.87 -6.88
CA PRO A 25 -26.26 -11.32 -6.00
C PRO A 25 -24.93 -11.09 -6.72
N GLU A 26 -24.59 -11.97 -7.68
CA GLU A 26 -23.39 -11.82 -8.50
C GLU A 26 -23.44 -10.60 -9.42
N GLN A 27 -24.61 -10.28 -9.97
CA GLN A 27 -24.80 -9.11 -10.82
C GLN A 27 -24.67 -7.80 -10.01
N VAL A 28 -25.20 -7.80 -8.79
CA VAL A 28 -25.04 -6.69 -7.85
C VAL A 28 -23.57 -6.57 -7.46
N SER A 29 -22.92 -7.69 -7.11
CA SER A 29 -21.49 -7.78 -6.83
C SER A 29 -20.64 -7.14 -7.93
N ARG A 30 -20.82 -7.63 -9.13
CA ARG A 30 -20.07 -7.20 -10.29
C ARG A 30 -20.28 -5.71 -10.59
N ALA A 31 -21.50 -5.21 -10.45
CA ALA A 31 -21.79 -3.80 -10.67
C ALA A 31 -21.16 -2.90 -9.60
N MET A 32 -21.13 -3.35 -8.35
CA MET A 32 -20.46 -2.62 -7.26
C MET A 32 -18.93 -2.60 -7.45
N GLU A 33 -18.33 -3.72 -7.92
CA GLU A 33 -16.91 -3.75 -8.29
C GLU A 33 -16.59 -2.84 -9.49
N GLU A 34 -17.48 -2.80 -10.51
CA GLU A 34 -17.30 -1.94 -11.69
C GLU A 34 -17.36 -0.44 -11.37
N GLN A 35 -18.10 -0.05 -10.33
CA GLN A 35 -18.34 1.34 -9.94
C GLN A 35 -17.62 1.77 -8.66
N ASP A 36 -16.79 0.89 -8.09
CA ASP A 36 -16.06 1.16 -6.84
C ASP A 36 -16.98 1.66 -5.71
N PHE A 37 -18.09 0.96 -5.53
CA PHE A 37 -19.12 1.33 -4.57
C PHE A 37 -18.71 0.94 -3.14
N ASP A 38 -18.81 1.90 -2.18
CA ASP A 38 -18.51 1.65 -0.76
C ASP A 38 -19.49 0.62 -0.16
N PRO A 39 -19.01 -0.55 0.30
CA PRO A 39 -19.85 -1.58 0.91
C PRO A 39 -20.68 -1.08 2.12
N ALA A 40 -20.23 0.00 2.78
CA ALA A 40 -21.01 0.62 3.85
C ALA A 40 -22.36 1.20 3.38
N GLY A 41 -22.52 1.42 2.07
CA GLY A 41 -23.77 1.85 1.44
C GLY A 41 -24.64 0.70 0.91
N LEU A 42 -24.24 -0.57 1.15
CA LEU A 42 -24.95 -1.74 0.63
C LEU A 42 -26.40 -1.79 1.11
N ASP A 43 -26.64 -1.52 2.38
CA ASP A 43 -27.98 -1.53 2.98
C ASP A 43 -28.88 -0.47 2.36
N GLU A 44 -28.34 0.71 2.09
CA GLU A 44 -29.06 1.80 1.40
C GLU A 44 -29.33 1.42 -0.07
N LEU A 45 -28.39 0.72 -0.72
CA LEU A 45 -28.55 0.24 -2.10
C LEU A 45 -29.67 -0.80 -2.21
N TYR A 46 -29.70 -1.78 -1.31
CA TYR A 46 -30.79 -2.76 -1.28
C TYR A 46 -32.14 -2.12 -1.00
N ALA A 47 -32.24 -1.21 -0.06
CA ALA A 47 -33.44 -0.44 0.20
C ALA A 47 -33.89 0.39 -1.03
N ALA A 48 -32.94 0.99 -1.75
CA ALA A 48 -33.22 1.74 -2.98
C ALA A 48 -33.63 0.83 -4.16
N LEU A 49 -33.17 -0.39 -4.24
CA LEU A 49 -33.59 -1.40 -5.24
C LEU A 49 -35.01 -1.90 -4.92
N GLU A 50 -35.28 -2.17 -3.65
CA GLU A 50 -36.61 -2.63 -3.19
C GLU A 50 -37.68 -1.57 -3.42
N THR A 51 -37.41 -0.29 -3.15
CA THR A 51 -38.32 0.83 -3.46
C THR A 51 -38.61 0.97 -4.97
N ARG A 52 -37.74 0.44 -5.82
CA ARG A 52 -37.90 0.40 -7.28
C ARG A 52 -38.51 -0.91 -7.79
N GLY A 53 -38.95 -1.78 -6.89
CA GLY A 53 -39.58 -3.05 -7.22
C GLY A 53 -38.62 -4.07 -7.84
N VAL A 54 -37.29 -3.92 -7.61
CA VAL A 54 -36.29 -4.87 -8.06
C VAL A 54 -35.98 -5.80 -6.90
N GLN A 55 -36.28 -7.09 -7.07
CA GLN A 55 -35.93 -8.13 -6.12
C GLN A 55 -34.55 -8.70 -6.48
N VAL A 56 -33.70 -8.86 -5.48
CA VAL A 56 -32.46 -9.62 -5.65
C VAL A 56 -32.81 -11.09 -5.43
N ALA A 57 -32.68 -11.91 -6.48
CA ALA A 57 -33.00 -13.33 -6.41
C ALA A 57 -32.08 -14.02 -5.39
N GLU A 58 -32.67 -14.87 -4.58
CA GLU A 58 -31.93 -15.88 -3.85
C GLU A 58 -31.42 -16.92 -4.86
N GLU A 59 -30.37 -16.63 -5.60
CA GLU A 59 -29.60 -17.72 -6.19
C GLU A 59 -28.84 -18.37 -5.04
N GLU A 60 -29.10 -19.66 -4.88
CA GLU A 60 -28.25 -20.55 -4.12
C GLU A 60 -26.85 -20.62 -4.78
N THR A 61 -26.14 -19.50 -4.78
CA THR A 61 -24.69 -19.58 -4.92
C THR A 61 -24.23 -20.12 -3.56
N GLU A 62 -24.49 -21.41 -3.33
CA GLU A 62 -23.77 -22.17 -2.33
C GLU A 62 -22.30 -22.07 -2.71
N LEU A 63 -21.62 -21.04 -2.24
CA LEU A 63 -20.17 -21.15 -2.09
C LEU A 63 -20.00 -22.41 -1.26
N PRO A 64 -19.36 -23.47 -1.79
CA PRO A 64 -19.27 -24.72 -1.09
C PRO A 64 -18.63 -24.44 0.26
N LEU A 65 -19.43 -24.54 1.31
CA LEU A 65 -18.92 -24.52 2.69
C LEU A 65 -18.02 -25.74 2.74
N LEU A 66 -16.72 -25.51 2.80
CA LEU A 66 -15.70 -26.54 2.75
C LEU A 66 -15.99 -27.60 3.81
N ASP A 67 -16.37 -28.81 3.44
CA ASP A 67 -16.42 -29.96 4.33
C ASP A 67 -15.00 -30.54 4.52
N GLU A 68 -14.83 -31.51 5.40
CA GLU A 68 -13.49 -32.07 5.71
C GLU A 68 -12.82 -32.66 4.44
N GLU A 69 -13.58 -33.24 3.52
CA GLU A 69 -13.05 -33.76 2.27
C GLU A 69 -12.61 -32.65 1.32
N GLN A 70 -13.34 -31.56 1.31
CA GLN A 70 -13.02 -30.37 0.50
C GLN A 70 -11.84 -29.58 1.08
N ILE A 71 -11.65 -29.59 2.40
CA ILE A 71 -10.46 -29.01 3.02
C ILE A 71 -9.21 -29.79 2.56
N GLY A 72 -9.24 -31.12 2.54
CA GLY A 72 -8.12 -31.92 2.02
C GLY A 72 -7.85 -31.71 0.53
N LYS A 73 -8.90 -31.52 -0.28
CA LYS A 73 -8.75 -31.15 -1.69
C LYS A 73 -8.18 -29.75 -1.85
N LEU A 74 -8.60 -28.80 -1.02
CA LEU A 74 -8.09 -27.43 -0.98
C LEU A 74 -6.58 -27.38 -0.67
N GLU A 75 -6.13 -28.18 0.30
CA GLU A 75 -4.70 -28.30 0.61
C GLU A 75 -3.89 -28.76 -0.60
N HIS A 76 -4.41 -29.75 -1.31
CA HIS A 76 -3.75 -30.27 -2.50
C HIS A 76 -3.75 -29.27 -3.66
N GLU A 77 -4.85 -28.55 -3.87
CA GLU A 77 -4.98 -27.54 -4.94
C GLU A 77 -4.07 -26.33 -4.67
N LEU A 78 -4.05 -25.79 -3.44
CA LEU A 78 -3.17 -24.69 -3.06
C LEU A 78 -1.70 -25.08 -3.19
N SER A 79 -1.34 -26.29 -2.82
CA SER A 79 0.01 -26.82 -2.99
C SER A 79 0.40 -26.94 -4.46
N ALA A 80 -0.55 -27.33 -5.34
CA ALA A 80 -0.34 -27.40 -6.78
C ALA A 80 -0.21 -26.00 -7.43
N GLU A 81 -0.84 -24.98 -6.87
CA GLU A 81 -0.72 -23.58 -7.30
C GLU A 81 0.54 -22.88 -6.74
N GLY A 82 1.42 -23.62 -6.03
CA GLY A 82 2.67 -23.07 -5.47
C GLY A 82 2.49 -22.22 -4.22
N VAL A 83 1.32 -22.26 -3.58
CA VAL A 83 1.08 -21.62 -2.29
C VAL A 83 1.69 -22.48 -1.19
N ALA A 84 2.70 -21.97 -0.51
CA ALA A 84 3.29 -22.66 0.63
C ALA A 84 2.25 -22.85 1.74
N LEU A 85 1.89 -24.11 2.01
CA LEU A 85 1.00 -24.49 3.11
C LEU A 85 1.87 -24.91 4.30
N ASP A 86 2.19 -23.94 5.13
CA ASP A 86 2.91 -24.16 6.36
C ASP A 86 2.07 -24.95 7.39
N ASP A 87 2.71 -25.63 8.33
CA ASP A 87 2.04 -26.36 9.41
C ASP A 87 0.98 -25.54 10.18
N PRO A 88 1.17 -24.21 10.43
CA PRO A 88 0.13 -23.36 11.02
C PRO A 88 -1.16 -23.29 10.20
N VAL A 89 -1.07 -23.21 8.86
CA VAL A 89 -2.25 -23.15 7.98
C VAL A 89 -3.03 -24.45 8.07
N LYS A 90 -2.37 -25.60 8.00
CA LYS A 90 -3.01 -26.92 8.12
C LYS A 90 -3.69 -27.10 9.49
N THR A 91 -3.02 -26.67 10.56
CA THR A 91 -3.58 -26.70 11.91
C THR A 91 -4.84 -25.86 12.01
N TYR A 92 -4.80 -24.62 11.47
CA TYR A 92 -5.96 -23.74 11.44
C TYR A 92 -7.14 -24.34 10.65
N LEU A 93 -6.89 -24.87 9.44
CA LEU A 93 -7.92 -25.51 8.61
C LEU A 93 -8.57 -26.70 9.34
N LYS A 94 -7.78 -27.51 10.05
CA LYS A 94 -8.29 -28.62 10.85
C LYS A 94 -9.13 -28.16 12.06
N GLU A 95 -8.76 -27.05 12.69
CA GLU A 95 -9.51 -26.48 13.83
C GLU A 95 -10.88 -25.94 13.40
N ILE A 96 -10.94 -25.15 12.32
CA ILE A 96 -12.21 -24.60 11.81
C ILE A 96 -13.13 -25.70 11.28
N GLY A 97 -12.57 -26.81 10.76
CA GLY A 97 -13.32 -27.97 10.30
C GLY A 97 -14.13 -28.67 11.39
N ARG A 98 -13.72 -28.54 12.68
CA ARG A 98 -14.41 -29.15 13.83
C ARG A 98 -15.68 -28.41 14.25
N VAL A 99 -15.84 -27.16 13.83
CA VAL A 99 -17.02 -26.37 14.17
C VAL A 99 -18.19 -26.80 13.30
N PRO A 100 -19.34 -27.22 13.88
CA PRO A 100 -20.49 -27.65 13.11
C PRO A 100 -21.09 -26.46 12.34
N LEU A 101 -21.63 -26.77 11.15
CA LEU A 101 -22.38 -25.79 10.36
C LEU A 101 -23.73 -25.49 11.04
N LEU A 102 -24.14 -24.23 10.95
CA LEU A 102 -25.44 -23.76 11.47
C LEU A 102 -26.54 -24.04 10.45
N SER A 103 -27.71 -24.39 10.93
CA SER A 103 -28.94 -24.37 10.13
C SER A 103 -29.40 -22.91 9.93
N ALA A 104 -30.24 -22.66 8.93
CA ALA A 104 -30.77 -21.32 8.65
C ALA A 104 -31.54 -20.71 9.84
N GLU A 105 -32.22 -21.57 10.62
CA GLU A 105 -32.94 -21.17 11.82
C GLU A 105 -32.02 -20.78 12.96
N GLU A 106 -30.95 -21.55 13.18
CA GLU A 106 -29.91 -21.27 14.19
C GLU A 106 -29.11 -20.01 13.81
N GLU A 107 -28.77 -19.83 12.53
CA GLU A 107 -28.11 -18.62 12.01
C GLU A 107 -28.95 -17.37 12.31
N ALA A 108 -30.25 -17.40 11.97
CA ALA A 108 -31.15 -16.29 12.25
C ALA A 108 -31.33 -16.02 13.77
N ALA A 109 -31.38 -17.08 14.59
CA ALA A 109 -31.49 -16.94 16.04
C ALA A 109 -30.24 -16.30 16.65
N LEU A 110 -29.05 -16.78 16.26
CA LEU A 110 -27.76 -16.22 16.70
C LEU A 110 -27.58 -14.79 16.22
N ALA A 111 -27.98 -14.48 14.99
CA ALA A 111 -27.89 -13.13 14.45
C ALA A 111 -28.77 -12.13 15.23
N ARG A 112 -30.01 -12.52 15.61
CA ARG A 112 -30.87 -11.67 16.46
C ARG A 112 -30.28 -11.47 17.85
N ALA A 113 -29.70 -12.51 18.45
CA ALA A 113 -29.06 -12.41 19.75
C ALA A 113 -27.82 -11.49 19.67
N ALA A 114 -26.99 -11.62 18.61
CA ALA A 114 -25.85 -10.77 18.37
C ALA A 114 -26.24 -9.29 18.19
N GLN A 115 -27.35 -9.02 17.48
CA GLN A 115 -27.91 -7.67 17.32
C GLN A 115 -28.42 -7.10 18.66
N ALA A 116 -28.91 -7.94 19.55
CA ALA A 116 -29.31 -7.55 20.90
C ALA A 116 -28.11 -7.29 21.84
N GLY A 117 -26.88 -7.49 21.39
CA GLY A 117 -25.65 -7.22 22.13
C GLY A 117 -25.04 -8.47 22.81
N ASP A 118 -25.50 -9.68 22.48
CA ASP A 118 -24.91 -10.92 22.98
C ASP A 118 -23.60 -11.21 22.25
N GLU A 119 -22.48 -11.04 22.97
CA GLU A 119 -21.13 -11.27 22.43
C GLU A 119 -20.84 -12.76 22.19
N ASP A 120 -21.42 -13.67 23.00
CA ASP A 120 -21.26 -15.10 22.80
C ASP A 120 -21.98 -15.57 21.54
N ALA A 121 -23.17 -15.04 21.26
CA ALA A 121 -23.89 -15.30 20.01
C ALA A 121 -23.11 -14.79 18.78
N ARG A 122 -22.55 -13.58 18.86
CA ARG A 122 -21.70 -13.01 17.80
C ARG A 122 -20.46 -13.87 17.55
N ARG A 123 -19.79 -14.31 18.60
CA ARG A 123 -18.62 -15.20 18.50
C ARG A 123 -19.00 -16.52 17.83
N ARG A 124 -20.06 -17.17 18.27
CA ARG A 124 -20.53 -18.45 17.69
C ARG A 124 -20.93 -18.32 16.23
N LEU A 125 -21.61 -17.23 15.86
CA LEU A 125 -21.94 -16.94 14.46
C LEU A 125 -20.68 -16.78 13.60
N SER A 126 -19.65 -16.08 14.11
CA SER A 126 -18.38 -15.91 13.42
C SER A 126 -17.61 -17.21 13.29
N GLU A 127 -17.48 -17.99 14.38
CA GLU A 127 -16.77 -19.28 14.40
C GLU A 127 -17.35 -20.28 13.39
N ALA A 128 -18.67 -20.38 13.30
CA ALA A 128 -19.35 -21.28 12.37
C ALA A 128 -19.17 -20.90 10.89
N ASN A 129 -18.78 -19.63 10.62
CA ASN A 129 -18.61 -19.10 9.28
C ASN A 129 -17.13 -18.90 8.87
N LEU A 130 -16.15 -19.34 9.67
CA LEU A 130 -14.72 -19.25 9.31
C LEU A 130 -14.38 -20.00 8.02
N ARG A 131 -15.10 -21.10 7.75
CA ARG A 131 -14.94 -21.88 6.50
C ARG A 131 -15.32 -21.08 5.25
N LEU A 132 -16.29 -20.18 5.37
CA LEU A 132 -16.65 -19.24 4.30
C LEU A 132 -15.49 -18.28 3.98
N VAL A 133 -14.81 -17.77 5.02
CA VAL A 133 -13.63 -16.90 4.83
C VAL A 133 -12.56 -17.58 4.00
N VAL A 134 -12.25 -18.84 4.32
CA VAL A 134 -11.22 -19.62 3.61
C VAL A 134 -11.61 -19.79 2.14
N SER A 135 -12.89 -20.10 1.85
CA SER A 135 -13.38 -20.28 0.47
C SER A 135 -13.26 -18.99 -0.36
N VAL A 136 -13.44 -17.84 0.28
CA VAL A 136 -13.26 -16.52 -0.36
C VAL A 136 -11.76 -16.20 -0.52
N ALA A 137 -10.96 -16.38 0.54
CA ALA A 137 -9.53 -16.05 0.56
C ALA A 137 -8.71 -16.85 -0.46
N LYS A 138 -9.09 -18.11 -0.74
CA LYS A 138 -8.48 -18.94 -1.78
C LYS A 138 -8.34 -18.24 -3.12
N ARG A 139 -9.34 -17.47 -3.54
CA ARG A 139 -9.33 -16.75 -4.83
C ARG A 139 -8.35 -15.60 -4.90
N TYR A 140 -7.78 -15.22 -3.75
CA TYR A 140 -6.82 -14.13 -3.61
C TYR A 140 -5.41 -14.60 -3.26
N ALA A 141 -5.18 -15.91 -3.17
CA ALA A 141 -3.86 -16.49 -2.93
C ALA A 141 -2.86 -16.05 -4.02
N GLY A 142 -1.59 -15.89 -3.65
CA GLY A 142 -0.53 -15.50 -4.58
C GLY A 142 -0.51 -14.00 -5.00
N ARG A 143 -1.29 -13.14 -4.34
CA ARG A 143 -1.37 -11.70 -4.67
C ARG A 143 -0.55 -10.79 -3.75
N GLY A 144 0.57 -11.28 -3.22
CA GLY A 144 1.53 -10.48 -2.44
C GLY A 144 1.36 -10.60 -0.93
N LEU A 145 0.31 -11.28 -0.43
CA LEU A 145 0.16 -11.61 0.99
C LEU A 145 0.18 -13.12 1.20
N PRO A 146 0.74 -13.61 2.32
CA PRO A 146 0.64 -15.00 2.75
C PRO A 146 -0.83 -15.42 2.91
N PHE A 147 -1.12 -16.70 2.62
CA PHE A 147 -2.50 -17.18 2.64
C PHE A 147 -3.17 -17.04 4.01
N LEU A 148 -2.42 -17.29 5.10
CA LEU A 148 -2.94 -17.14 6.46
C LEU A 148 -3.31 -15.69 6.79
N ASP A 149 -2.53 -14.73 6.30
CA ASP A 149 -2.82 -13.31 6.50
C ASP A 149 -4.08 -12.87 5.73
N LEU A 150 -4.27 -13.40 4.52
CA LEU A 150 -5.53 -13.20 3.77
C LEU A 150 -6.75 -13.74 4.52
N ILE A 151 -6.60 -14.90 5.16
CA ILE A 151 -7.66 -15.47 6.01
C ILE A 151 -7.93 -14.55 7.21
N GLN A 152 -6.89 -14.08 7.90
CA GLN A 152 -7.08 -13.23 9.10
C GLN A 152 -7.70 -11.88 8.75
N GLU A 153 -7.30 -11.27 7.65
CA GLU A 153 -7.94 -10.05 7.14
C GLU A 153 -9.41 -10.31 6.74
N GLY A 154 -9.69 -11.48 6.15
CA GLY A 154 -11.03 -11.94 5.88
C GLY A 154 -11.87 -12.16 7.15
N ASN A 155 -11.27 -12.72 8.21
CA ASN A 155 -11.91 -12.88 9.52
C ASN A 155 -12.29 -11.53 10.13
N LEU A 156 -11.46 -10.48 10.00
CA LEU A 156 -11.83 -9.13 10.41
C LEU A 156 -13.04 -8.60 9.62
N GLY A 157 -13.13 -8.92 8.34
CA GLY A 157 -14.32 -8.64 7.52
C GLY A 157 -15.56 -9.39 8.02
N LEU A 158 -15.43 -10.68 8.31
CA LEU A 158 -16.51 -11.51 8.85
C LEU A 158 -17.04 -10.99 10.20
N MET A 159 -16.15 -10.59 11.11
CA MET A 159 -16.53 -9.98 12.39
C MET A 159 -17.35 -8.70 12.21
N LYS A 160 -16.95 -7.83 11.27
CA LYS A 160 -17.73 -6.64 10.92
C LYS A 160 -19.09 -6.99 10.32
N ALA A 161 -19.16 -8.05 9.51
CA ALA A 161 -20.43 -8.53 8.96
C ALA A 161 -21.34 -9.03 10.08
N ALA A 162 -20.84 -9.83 11.02
CA ALA A 162 -21.60 -10.34 12.16
C ALA A 162 -22.15 -9.23 13.08
N GLU A 163 -21.43 -8.10 13.19
CA GLU A 163 -21.84 -6.93 13.97
C GLU A 163 -22.99 -6.14 13.29
N LYS A 164 -22.98 -6.09 11.95
CA LYS A 164 -23.89 -5.23 11.18
C LYS A 164 -25.06 -5.98 10.52
N PHE A 165 -25.07 -7.28 10.58
CA PHE A 165 -26.09 -8.08 9.89
C PHE A 165 -27.48 -7.93 10.51
N GLU A 166 -28.48 -7.68 9.64
CA GLU A 166 -29.89 -7.56 10.00
C GLU A 166 -30.67 -8.80 9.49
N PRO A 167 -30.99 -9.77 10.36
CA PRO A 167 -31.64 -11.03 9.94
C PRO A 167 -33.07 -10.84 9.40
N ASP A 168 -33.76 -9.77 9.80
CA ASP A 168 -35.14 -9.51 9.42
C ASP A 168 -35.32 -9.09 7.95
N ARG A 169 -34.23 -8.85 7.22
CA ARG A 169 -34.26 -8.54 5.78
C ARG A 169 -34.40 -9.77 4.88
N GLY A 170 -34.40 -10.98 5.42
CA GLY A 170 -34.66 -12.22 4.66
C GLY A 170 -33.48 -12.78 3.88
N PHE A 171 -32.28 -12.17 3.93
CA PHE A 171 -31.07 -12.67 3.25
C PHE A 171 -30.28 -13.61 4.15
N LYS A 172 -29.59 -14.62 3.52
CA LYS A 172 -28.65 -15.48 4.23
C LYS A 172 -27.44 -14.66 4.70
N PHE A 173 -26.93 -14.94 5.90
CA PHE A 173 -25.74 -14.29 6.45
C PHE A 173 -24.53 -14.44 5.52
N SER A 174 -24.35 -15.63 4.91
CA SER A 174 -23.24 -15.90 3.99
C SER A 174 -23.19 -14.92 2.80
N THR A 175 -24.33 -14.52 2.26
CA THR A 175 -24.42 -13.54 1.16
C THR A 175 -23.90 -12.18 1.59
N TYR A 176 -24.32 -11.71 2.77
CA TYR A 176 -23.87 -10.43 3.34
C TYR A 176 -22.39 -10.47 3.77
N ALA A 177 -21.97 -11.54 4.46
CA ALA A 177 -20.62 -11.71 4.97
C ALA A 177 -19.59 -11.78 3.84
N THR A 178 -19.90 -12.42 2.72
CA THR A 178 -19.00 -12.51 1.56
C THR A 178 -18.53 -11.13 1.08
N TRP A 179 -19.38 -10.11 1.15
CA TRP A 179 -19.01 -8.73 0.81
C TRP A 179 -17.97 -8.14 1.73
N TRP A 180 -18.20 -8.24 3.03
CA TRP A 180 -17.28 -7.71 4.03
C TRP A 180 -15.94 -8.45 4.02
N ILE A 181 -15.98 -9.77 3.85
CA ILE A 181 -14.79 -10.61 3.72
C ILE A 181 -13.97 -10.17 2.50
N ARG A 182 -14.61 -10.07 1.33
CA ARG A 182 -13.97 -9.64 0.09
C ARG A 182 -13.36 -8.25 0.21
N GLN A 183 -14.12 -7.30 0.72
CA GLN A 183 -13.67 -5.93 0.92
C GLN A 183 -12.44 -5.85 1.83
N SER A 184 -12.48 -6.59 2.95
CA SER A 184 -11.36 -6.61 3.89
C SER A 184 -10.10 -7.18 3.23
N ILE A 185 -10.22 -8.33 2.55
CA ILE A 185 -9.12 -8.98 1.83
C ILE A 185 -8.56 -8.07 0.72
N THR A 186 -9.43 -7.50 -0.13
CA THR A 186 -8.99 -6.65 -1.24
C THR A 186 -8.29 -5.39 -0.74
N ARG A 187 -8.81 -4.79 0.33
CA ARG A 187 -8.18 -3.65 0.96
C ARG A 187 -6.83 -3.99 1.58
N ALA A 188 -6.72 -5.13 2.27
CA ALA A 188 -5.46 -5.59 2.83
C ALA A 188 -4.39 -5.82 1.75
N ILE A 189 -4.76 -6.45 0.62
CA ILE A 189 -3.86 -6.62 -0.52
C ILE A 189 -3.40 -5.26 -1.07
N ALA A 190 -4.29 -4.29 -1.21
CA ALA A 190 -3.93 -2.96 -1.70
C ALA A 190 -3.01 -2.22 -0.74
N ASP A 191 -3.23 -2.37 0.58
CA ASP A 191 -2.49 -1.67 1.63
C ASP A 191 -1.15 -2.33 2.00
N GLN A 192 -1.03 -3.66 1.91
CA GLN A 192 0.09 -4.42 2.46
C GLN A 192 0.75 -5.37 1.45
N GLY A 193 0.12 -5.65 0.29
CA GLY A 193 0.59 -6.64 -0.67
C GLY A 193 1.83 -6.24 -1.46
N ARG A 194 2.36 -5.01 -1.31
CA ARG A 194 3.53 -4.50 -2.00
C ARG A 194 4.62 -4.07 -1.04
N THR A 195 5.87 -4.37 -1.37
CA THR A 195 7.05 -3.92 -0.61
C THR A 195 7.09 -2.39 -0.48
N ILE A 196 6.79 -1.68 -1.57
CA ILE A 196 6.62 -0.22 -1.57
C ILE A 196 5.13 0.07 -1.63
N ARG A 197 4.58 0.56 -0.51
CA ARG A 197 3.15 0.85 -0.36
C ARG A 197 2.69 1.90 -1.37
N ILE A 198 1.61 1.59 -2.09
CA ILE A 198 0.92 2.50 -3.01
C ILE A 198 -0.47 2.83 -2.44
N PRO A 199 -0.94 4.09 -2.51
CA PRO A 199 -2.30 4.45 -2.10
C PRO A 199 -3.38 3.64 -2.84
N VAL A 200 -4.47 3.27 -2.13
CA VAL A 200 -5.53 2.39 -2.65
C VAL A 200 -6.11 2.87 -3.98
N HIS A 201 -6.41 4.17 -4.11
CA HIS A 201 -6.97 4.74 -5.34
C HIS A 201 -6.03 4.61 -6.57
N LEU A 202 -4.71 4.55 -6.35
CA LEU A 202 -3.75 4.28 -7.44
C LEU A 202 -3.72 2.80 -7.77
N VAL A 203 -3.82 1.90 -6.77
CA VAL A 203 -3.93 0.44 -6.98
C VAL A 203 -5.16 0.12 -7.83
N GLU A 204 -6.30 0.75 -7.56
CA GLU A 204 -7.53 0.61 -8.36
C GLU A 204 -7.32 1.09 -9.80
N SER A 205 -6.67 2.25 -9.97
CA SER A 205 -6.33 2.76 -11.32
C SER A 205 -5.40 1.82 -12.07
N ILE A 206 -4.37 1.26 -11.41
CA ILE A 206 -3.47 0.25 -11.96
C ILE A 206 -4.24 -1.02 -12.36
N ASN A 207 -5.15 -1.49 -11.51
CA ASN A 207 -5.98 -2.67 -11.80
C ASN A 207 -6.89 -2.45 -13.01
N ARG A 208 -7.49 -1.25 -13.14
CA ARG A 208 -8.27 -0.88 -14.34
C ARG A 208 -7.41 -0.90 -15.60
N VAL A 209 -6.20 -0.32 -15.55
CA VAL A 209 -5.24 -0.35 -16.68
C VAL A 209 -4.86 -1.77 -17.04
N LYS A 210 -4.49 -2.63 -16.06
CA LYS A 210 -4.16 -4.05 -16.29
C LYS A 210 -5.33 -4.84 -16.89
N LYS A 211 -6.54 -4.64 -16.39
CA LYS A 211 -7.75 -5.30 -16.90
C LYS A 211 -8.01 -4.92 -18.36
N THR A 212 -7.99 -3.62 -18.67
CA THR A 212 -8.20 -3.13 -20.03
C THR A 212 -7.10 -3.59 -20.99
N ALA A 213 -5.84 -3.59 -20.54
CA ALA A 213 -4.73 -4.15 -21.33
C ALA A 213 -4.96 -5.64 -21.65
N GLY A 214 -5.37 -6.45 -20.65
CA GLY A 214 -5.70 -7.85 -20.85
C GLY A 214 -6.91 -8.09 -21.77
N GLU A 215 -7.91 -7.23 -21.78
CA GLU A 215 -9.05 -7.27 -22.69
C GLU A 215 -8.66 -6.91 -24.11
N LEU A 216 -7.83 -5.88 -24.29
CA LEU A 216 -7.29 -5.49 -25.59
C LEU A 216 -6.37 -6.58 -26.17
N LEU A 217 -5.48 -7.13 -25.35
CA LEU A 217 -4.60 -8.25 -25.74
C LEU A 217 -5.42 -9.44 -26.28
N ARG A 218 -6.47 -9.85 -25.57
CA ARG A 218 -7.36 -10.93 -26.00
C ARG A 218 -8.08 -10.61 -27.30
N ARG A 219 -8.43 -9.35 -27.54
CA ARG A 219 -9.15 -8.92 -28.77
C ARG A 219 -8.23 -8.74 -29.96
N THR A 220 -7.01 -8.24 -29.75
CA THR A 220 -6.08 -7.87 -30.83
C THR A 220 -4.98 -8.90 -31.08
N GLY A 221 -4.73 -9.80 -30.11
CA GLY A 221 -3.64 -10.79 -30.15
C GLY A 221 -2.23 -10.22 -29.97
N ARG A 222 -2.10 -8.90 -29.70
CA ARG A 222 -0.82 -8.22 -29.42
C ARG A 222 -0.91 -7.35 -28.16
N GLU A 223 0.23 -7.03 -27.59
CA GLU A 223 0.30 -6.08 -26.47
C GLU A 223 -0.21 -4.71 -26.90
N PRO A 224 -1.16 -4.12 -26.14
CA PRO A 224 -1.71 -2.81 -26.43
C PRO A 224 -0.71 -1.70 -26.09
N THR A 225 -0.73 -0.62 -26.86
CA THR A 225 0.05 0.58 -26.52
C THR A 225 -0.64 1.40 -25.43
N ALA A 226 0.13 2.29 -24.76
CA ALA A 226 -0.42 3.17 -23.74
C ALA A 226 -1.53 4.08 -24.30
N GLU A 227 -1.44 4.47 -25.55
CA GLU A 227 -2.42 5.28 -26.27
C GLU A 227 -3.74 4.54 -26.50
N GLU A 228 -3.68 3.24 -26.83
CA GLU A 228 -4.85 2.39 -27.02
C GLU A 228 -5.59 2.15 -25.69
N ILE A 229 -4.84 1.91 -24.61
CA ILE A 229 -5.41 1.76 -23.27
C ILE A 229 -6.06 3.10 -22.82
N ALA A 230 -5.36 4.21 -23.03
CA ALA A 230 -5.82 5.55 -22.68
C ALA A 230 -7.13 5.93 -23.39
N ALA A 231 -7.24 5.62 -24.68
CA ALA A 231 -8.46 5.83 -25.48
C ALA A 231 -9.66 5.02 -24.93
N GLN A 232 -9.43 3.82 -24.41
CA GLN A 232 -10.51 2.98 -23.86
C GLN A 232 -10.94 3.39 -22.45
N LEU A 233 -10.02 3.95 -21.65
CA LEU A 233 -10.27 4.39 -20.27
C LEU A 233 -10.64 5.87 -20.15
N ASP A 234 -10.65 6.60 -21.27
CA ASP A 234 -10.83 8.08 -21.31
C ASP A 234 -9.82 8.79 -20.39
N MET A 235 -8.54 8.39 -20.51
CA MET A 235 -7.45 8.92 -19.70
C MET A 235 -6.37 9.53 -20.60
N GLU A 236 -5.53 10.39 -20.03
CA GLU A 236 -4.36 10.92 -20.74
C GLU A 236 -3.28 9.82 -20.90
N PRO A 237 -2.66 9.64 -22.10
CA PRO A 237 -1.63 8.62 -22.34
C PRO A 237 -0.41 8.74 -21.43
N ALA A 238 -0.05 9.97 -21.03
CA ALA A 238 1.03 10.22 -20.07
C ALA A 238 0.71 9.58 -18.70
N ARG A 239 -0.54 9.70 -18.26
CA ARG A 239 -1.00 9.10 -16.99
C ARG A 239 -0.99 7.57 -17.03
N VAL A 240 -1.38 6.97 -18.15
CA VAL A 240 -1.32 5.51 -18.33
C VAL A 240 0.12 5.01 -18.23
N ARG A 241 1.08 5.71 -18.87
CA ARG A 241 2.52 5.37 -18.78
C ARG A 241 3.04 5.44 -17.35
N GLU A 242 2.68 6.49 -16.62
CA GLU A 242 3.02 6.65 -15.20
C GLU A 242 2.46 5.48 -14.35
N LEU A 243 1.18 5.11 -14.55
CA LEU A 243 0.57 3.99 -13.84
C LEU A 243 1.24 2.64 -14.17
N ILE A 244 1.67 2.43 -15.40
CA ILE A 244 2.42 1.23 -15.80
C ILE A 244 3.78 1.18 -15.09
N GLN A 245 4.48 2.30 -14.98
CA GLN A 245 5.75 2.36 -14.23
C GLN A 245 5.56 2.09 -12.74
N LEU A 246 4.53 2.69 -12.11
CA LEU A 246 4.19 2.45 -10.71
C LEU A 246 3.73 1.00 -10.45
N ALA A 247 3.23 0.31 -11.47
CA ALA A 247 2.76 -1.07 -11.37
C ALA A 247 3.88 -2.10 -11.29
N GLN A 248 5.14 -1.72 -11.55
CA GLN A 248 6.29 -2.61 -11.49
C GLN A 248 6.61 -2.99 -10.05
N ASP A 249 6.96 -4.27 -9.85
CA ASP A 249 7.41 -4.76 -8.56
C ASP A 249 8.94 -4.66 -8.45
N PRO A 250 9.50 -4.40 -7.26
CA PRO A 250 10.95 -4.38 -7.07
C PRO A 250 11.55 -5.78 -7.29
N ILE A 251 12.76 -5.80 -7.85
CA ILE A 251 13.53 -7.02 -8.06
C ILE A 251 14.43 -7.23 -6.84
N SER A 252 14.60 -8.49 -6.39
CA SER A 252 15.51 -8.80 -5.30
C SER A 252 16.96 -8.55 -5.70
N LEU A 253 17.73 -7.96 -4.82
CA LEU A 253 19.16 -7.77 -5.00
C LEU A 253 19.94 -9.10 -4.96
N GLU A 254 19.39 -10.11 -4.27
CA GLU A 254 19.96 -11.46 -4.21
C GLU A 254 19.67 -12.30 -5.48
N THR A 255 19.04 -11.72 -6.50
CA THR A 255 18.77 -12.43 -7.74
C THR A 255 20.09 -12.81 -8.41
N PRO A 256 20.34 -14.11 -8.69
CA PRO A 256 21.56 -14.54 -9.34
C PRO A 256 21.64 -13.99 -10.77
N VAL A 257 22.85 -13.58 -11.19
CA VAL A 257 23.12 -13.02 -12.51
C VAL A 257 24.19 -13.86 -13.19
N GLY A 258 23.90 -14.39 -14.37
CA GLY A 258 24.84 -15.23 -15.13
C GLY A 258 24.52 -16.73 -15.04
N GLU A 259 25.32 -17.56 -15.72
CA GLU A 259 25.12 -19.00 -15.80
C GLU A 259 25.69 -19.79 -14.60
N GLU A 260 26.65 -19.20 -13.87
CA GLU A 260 27.38 -19.87 -12.78
C GLU A 260 26.80 -19.58 -11.38
N GLU A 261 25.75 -18.76 -11.26
CA GLU A 261 25.04 -18.40 -10.01
C GLU A 261 25.94 -17.79 -8.89
N ASP A 262 27.21 -17.51 -9.19
CA ASP A 262 28.20 -17.00 -8.23
C ASP A 262 28.11 -15.47 -8.03
N ALA A 263 27.42 -14.74 -8.93
CA ALA A 263 27.21 -13.29 -8.87
C ALA A 263 25.75 -12.94 -8.63
N HIS A 264 25.52 -11.97 -7.77
CA HIS A 264 24.20 -11.44 -7.46
C HIS A 264 24.01 -10.03 -8.05
N LEU A 265 22.77 -9.60 -8.22
CA LEU A 265 22.45 -8.28 -8.78
C LEU A 265 23.09 -7.15 -7.96
N GLU A 266 23.22 -7.32 -6.64
CA GLU A 266 23.85 -6.35 -5.73
C GLU A 266 25.32 -6.08 -6.06
N ASP A 267 26.05 -7.06 -6.59
CA ASP A 267 27.47 -6.92 -6.95
C ASP A 267 27.71 -5.92 -8.09
N PHE A 268 26.66 -5.63 -8.87
CA PHE A 268 26.73 -4.70 -10.01
C PHE A 268 26.22 -3.29 -9.67
N ILE A 269 25.69 -3.08 -8.47
CA ILE A 269 25.16 -1.77 -8.07
C ILE A 269 26.27 -0.96 -7.41
N GLN A 270 26.61 0.18 -8.03
CA GLN A 270 27.61 1.09 -7.50
C GLN A 270 27.09 1.81 -6.25
N ASP A 271 27.96 1.98 -5.26
CA ASP A 271 27.72 2.86 -4.11
C ASP A 271 28.07 4.31 -4.47
N ASP A 272 27.04 5.09 -4.81
CA ASP A 272 27.21 6.50 -5.16
C ASP A 272 27.54 7.41 -3.94
N GLU A 273 27.33 6.90 -2.71
CA GLU A 273 27.67 7.65 -1.48
C GLU A 273 29.14 7.44 -1.07
N ALA A 274 29.76 6.40 -1.54
CA ALA A 274 31.19 6.15 -1.30
C ALA A 274 32.03 7.23 -2.00
N GLY A 275 32.61 8.13 -1.21
CA GLY A 275 33.45 9.19 -1.74
C GLY A 275 34.66 8.64 -2.48
N VAL A 276 34.96 9.20 -3.66
CA VAL A 276 36.19 8.86 -4.41
C VAL A 276 37.40 9.17 -3.53
N PRO A 277 38.30 8.21 -3.30
CA PRO A 277 39.44 8.42 -2.41
C PRO A 277 40.32 9.64 -2.76
N ALA A 278 40.45 9.97 -4.05
CA ALA A 278 41.19 11.14 -4.52
C ALA A 278 40.52 12.46 -4.09
N ASP A 279 39.20 12.54 -4.18
CA ASP A 279 38.42 13.74 -3.80
C ASP A 279 38.48 13.93 -2.27
N GLU A 280 38.37 12.84 -1.51
CA GLU A 280 38.46 12.90 -0.05
C GLU A 280 39.88 13.31 0.40
N ALA A 281 40.91 12.81 -0.25
CA ALA A 281 42.26 13.27 -0.01
C ALA A 281 42.42 14.76 -0.36
N GLY A 282 41.85 15.23 -1.46
CA GLY A 282 41.79 16.63 -1.88
C GLY A 282 41.09 17.51 -0.83
N ARG A 283 39.94 17.09 -0.34
CA ARG A 283 39.20 17.77 0.72
C ARG A 283 39.99 17.87 2.02
N GLN A 284 40.69 16.82 2.41
CA GLN A 284 41.53 16.83 3.59
C GLN A 284 42.75 17.76 3.45
N LEU A 285 43.37 17.79 2.27
CA LEU A 285 44.46 18.73 1.98
C LEU A 285 43.96 20.17 2.00
N LEU A 286 42.84 20.46 1.35
CA LEU A 286 42.19 21.79 1.40
C LEU A 286 41.91 22.20 2.85
N ARG A 287 41.29 21.31 3.64
CA ARG A 287 41.00 21.59 5.06
C ARG A 287 42.29 21.92 5.85
N ARG A 288 43.37 21.18 5.62
CA ARG A 288 44.67 21.42 6.26
C ARG A 288 45.24 22.78 5.87
N GLU A 289 45.27 23.10 4.55
CA GLU A 289 45.74 24.38 4.07
C GLU A 289 44.87 25.56 4.55
N LEU A 290 43.55 25.38 4.58
CA LEU A 290 42.65 26.38 5.14
C LEU A 290 42.98 26.67 6.61
N MET A 291 43.16 25.65 7.43
CA MET A 291 43.52 25.81 8.84
C MET A 291 44.93 26.48 8.99
N ASN A 292 45.86 26.16 8.13
CA ASN A 292 47.20 26.81 8.11
C ASN A 292 47.10 28.30 7.77
N VAL A 293 46.24 28.68 6.81
CA VAL A 293 46.00 30.06 6.42
C VAL A 293 45.30 30.82 7.55
N LEU A 294 44.31 30.18 8.22
CA LEU A 294 43.59 30.76 9.35
C LEU A 294 44.51 31.10 10.55
N LYS A 295 45.53 30.25 10.83
CA LYS A 295 46.57 30.54 11.87
C LYS A 295 47.36 31.84 11.64
N SER A 296 47.34 32.37 10.42
CA SER A 296 47.97 33.68 10.12
C SER A 296 47.13 34.89 10.54
N LEU A 297 45.92 34.68 11.01
CA LEU A 297 45.01 35.68 11.60
C LEU A 297 45.29 35.83 13.10
N THR A 298 44.71 36.87 13.73
CA THR A 298 44.72 36.94 15.19
C THR A 298 43.87 35.83 15.80
N PRO A 299 44.15 35.31 16.98
CA PRO A 299 43.41 34.21 17.61
C PRO A 299 41.90 34.47 17.69
N ARG A 300 41.54 35.76 17.86
CA ARG A 300 40.11 36.15 17.93
C ARG A 300 39.42 36.12 16.55
N GLU A 301 40.12 36.56 15.49
CA GLU A 301 39.64 36.51 14.10
C GLU A 301 39.53 35.07 13.62
N GLU A 302 40.54 34.24 13.89
CA GLU A 302 40.56 32.81 13.56
C GLU A 302 39.33 32.09 14.14
N ARG A 303 39.13 32.25 15.46
CA ARG A 303 38.00 31.58 16.15
C ARG A 303 36.63 32.07 15.69
N VAL A 304 36.47 33.36 15.38
CA VAL A 304 35.23 33.90 14.83
C VAL A 304 34.93 33.28 13.44
N ILE A 305 35.94 33.18 12.56
CA ILE A 305 35.78 32.58 11.24
C ILE A 305 35.50 31.08 11.37
N ALA A 306 36.28 30.35 12.19
CA ALA A 306 36.10 28.90 12.37
C ALA A 306 34.68 28.56 12.85
N LEU A 307 34.15 29.28 13.82
CA LEU A 307 32.82 29.07 14.36
C LEU A 307 31.71 29.58 13.41
N ARG A 308 31.95 30.69 12.70
CA ARG A 308 31.01 31.27 11.74
C ARG A 308 30.68 30.30 10.62
N PHE A 309 31.72 29.66 10.07
CA PHE A 309 31.61 28.73 8.94
C PHE A 309 31.58 27.26 9.37
N GLY A 310 31.60 26.95 10.67
CA GLY A 310 31.51 25.58 11.17
C GLY A 310 32.73 24.72 10.83
N LEU A 311 33.94 25.28 10.74
CA LEU A 311 35.14 24.56 10.32
C LEU A 311 35.65 23.56 11.36
N GLU A 312 35.29 23.72 12.64
CA GLU A 312 35.68 22.83 13.73
C GLU A 312 34.64 21.71 13.97
N ASP A 313 33.38 22.09 14.11
CA ASP A 313 32.29 21.21 14.54
C ASP A 313 31.23 20.95 13.46
N GLY A 314 31.41 21.45 12.23
CA GLY A 314 30.48 21.31 11.10
C GLY A 314 29.21 22.20 11.24
N ARG A 315 29.05 22.95 12.35
CA ARG A 315 27.88 23.79 12.60
C ARG A 315 28.19 25.26 12.38
N ALA A 316 27.64 25.86 11.32
CA ALA A 316 27.73 27.29 11.08
C ALA A 316 26.89 28.07 12.11
N ARG A 317 27.50 29.08 12.76
CA ARG A 317 26.85 29.91 13.78
C ARG A 317 26.44 31.26 13.21
N THR A 318 25.36 31.83 13.74
CA THR A 318 24.91 33.17 13.39
C THR A 318 25.75 34.24 14.06
N LEU A 319 25.75 35.48 13.52
CA LEU A 319 26.49 36.61 14.12
C LEU A 319 25.98 36.96 15.54
N GLU A 320 24.75 36.64 15.84
CA GLU A 320 24.14 36.90 17.13
C GLU A 320 24.58 35.86 18.17
N GLU A 321 24.64 34.58 17.80
CA GLU A 321 25.19 33.51 18.64
C GLU A 321 26.65 33.76 18.98
N LEU A 322 27.46 34.15 17.97
CA LEU A 322 28.85 34.53 18.18
C LEU A 322 28.97 35.79 19.06
N GLY A 323 28.07 36.75 18.91
CA GLY A 323 28.02 37.91 19.76
C GLY A 323 27.84 37.57 21.25
N ARG A 324 26.99 36.62 21.55
CA ARG A 324 26.76 36.09 22.90
C ARG A 324 27.99 35.33 23.41
N GLU A 325 28.58 34.45 22.57
CA GLU A 325 29.74 33.64 22.96
C GLU A 325 31.00 34.48 23.26
N PHE A 326 31.23 35.52 22.46
CA PHE A 326 32.41 36.42 22.62
C PHE A 326 32.13 37.67 23.50
N ASN A 327 30.93 37.78 24.07
CA ASN A 327 30.47 38.93 24.86
C ASN A 327 30.63 40.29 24.13
N VAL A 328 30.22 40.33 22.85
CA VAL A 328 30.29 41.54 22.00
C VAL A 328 29.00 41.72 21.21
N THR A 329 28.78 42.93 20.71
CA THR A 329 27.60 43.18 19.85
C THR A 329 27.71 42.47 18.51
N ARG A 330 26.56 42.13 17.91
CA ARG A 330 26.44 41.55 16.57
C ARG A 330 27.25 42.33 15.53
N GLU A 331 27.21 43.65 15.59
CA GLU A 331 27.92 44.52 14.65
C GLU A 331 29.45 44.43 14.86
N ARG A 332 29.91 44.21 16.08
CA ARG A 332 31.35 44.01 16.34
C ARG A 332 31.83 42.67 15.77
N VAL A 333 31.03 41.63 15.85
CA VAL A 333 31.36 40.34 15.20
C VAL A 333 31.44 40.52 13.70
N ARG A 334 30.48 41.22 13.10
CA ARG A 334 30.48 41.53 11.66
C ARG A 334 31.74 42.27 11.20
N GLN A 335 32.21 43.23 12.01
CA GLN A 335 33.43 43.96 11.75
C GLN A 335 34.67 43.05 11.82
N ILE A 336 34.73 42.14 12.81
CA ILE A 336 35.82 41.16 12.94
C ILE A 336 35.85 40.23 11.75
N GLU A 337 34.68 39.67 11.35
CA GLU A 337 34.52 38.84 10.17
C GLU A 337 34.99 39.55 8.89
N ALA A 338 34.50 40.78 8.64
CA ALA A 338 34.87 41.54 7.46
C ALA A 338 36.39 41.87 7.43
N ASN A 339 37.01 42.15 8.56
CA ASN A 339 38.44 42.39 8.65
C ASN A 339 39.26 41.10 8.42
N ALA A 340 38.82 39.96 8.97
CA ALA A 340 39.43 38.68 8.78
C ALA A 340 39.37 38.25 7.30
N LEU A 341 38.19 38.35 6.67
CA LEU A 341 38.01 38.02 5.24
C LEU A 341 38.85 38.94 4.32
N ARG A 342 39.01 40.23 4.67
CA ARG A 342 39.88 41.16 3.93
C ARG A 342 41.34 40.76 4.03
N LYS A 343 41.80 40.33 5.21
CA LYS A 343 43.14 39.80 5.42
C LYS A 343 43.39 38.50 4.66
N LEU A 344 42.39 37.61 4.56
CA LEU A 344 42.48 36.35 3.82
C LEU A 344 42.52 36.56 2.31
N ARG A 345 41.87 37.63 1.79
CA ARG A 345 41.90 37.98 0.35
C ARG A 345 43.27 38.53 -0.12
N HIS A 346 44.23 38.77 0.81
CA HIS A 346 45.55 39.24 0.39
C HIS A 346 46.24 38.22 -0.51
N PRO A 347 46.87 38.64 -1.63
CA PRO A 347 47.45 37.74 -2.64
C PRO A 347 48.37 36.64 -2.11
N SER A 348 49.16 36.93 -1.07
CA SER A 348 50.07 35.95 -0.46
C SER A 348 49.38 34.80 0.26
N ARG A 349 48.13 35.00 0.71
CA ARG A 349 47.30 33.98 1.35
C ARG A 349 46.34 33.32 0.34
N ALA A 350 45.73 34.11 -0.50
CA ALA A 350 44.80 33.65 -1.53
C ALA A 350 45.46 32.68 -2.50
N LYS A 351 46.78 32.90 -2.83
CA LYS A 351 47.53 32.01 -3.73
C LYS A 351 47.57 30.55 -3.23
N ARG A 352 47.61 30.30 -1.92
CA ARG A 352 47.64 28.93 -1.35
C ARG A 352 46.34 28.17 -1.47
N LEU A 353 45.21 28.88 -1.58
CA LEU A 353 43.89 28.29 -1.70
C LEU A 353 43.38 28.25 -3.15
N ARG A 354 44.08 28.94 -4.07
CA ARG A 354 43.65 29.08 -5.45
C ARG A 354 43.66 27.74 -6.19
N ASP A 355 44.68 26.91 -5.93
CA ASP A 355 44.83 25.61 -6.57
C ASP A 355 43.67 24.60 -6.25
N TYR A 356 42.84 24.92 -5.26
CA TYR A 356 41.66 24.14 -4.86
C TYR A 356 40.32 24.78 -5.29
N LEU A 357 40.35 25.92 -6.00
CA LEU A 357 39.13 26.65 -6.48
C LEU A 357 38.89 26.42 -7.97
N ASP A 358 39.82 25.89 -8.68
CA ASP A 358 39.76 25.68 -10.14
C ASP A 358 39.30 24.24 -10.51
N GLU A 359 38.74 23.48 -9.55
CA GLU A 359 37.95 22.29 -9.72
C GLU A 359 36.49 22.59 -9.35
#